data_6b20a1b08bbefb3bc41a4aa83bbde6e3
#
_entry.id   6b20a1b08bbefb3bc41a4aa83bbde6e3
#
_cell.length_a   1.000
_cell.length_b   1.000
_cell.length_c   1.000
_cell.angle_alpha   90.00
_cell.angle_beta   90.00
_cell.angle_gamma   90.00
#
_symmetry.space_group_name_H-M   'P 1'
#
loop_
_entity.id
_entity.type
_entity.pdbx_description
1 polymer ?
#
loop_
_entity_poly.entity_id
_entity_poly.type
_entity_poly.pdbx_seq_one_letter_code
_entity_poly.pdbx_strand_id
1 'polypeptide(L)'
;MKKILLVALALCLSYGFAYSCLFNHSINLTTKMQNFETDSFTTKNGKSLKITFFKHASLLIEYAGKKFFVDPVSDYADFTQQPKADYILITHEHHDHFDTKAIAAIETPDTKIIANPNCQKMLDKGQAMKNGDILQITPEIKLEAVPAYNTTPGRDKFHPKGRDNGYILTVGGTRIYICL
;
A
#
# COMPACT_ATOMS: atom_id res chain seq x y z
N MET A 1 62.70 -22.60 13.31
CA MET A 1 61.56 -22.53 12.41
C MET A 1 60.30 -23.24 12.90
N LYS A 2 60.36 -24.27 13.77
CA LYS A 2 59.15 -24.99 14.24
C LYS A 2 58.32 -24.26 15.32
N LYS A 3 58.88 -23.29 16.03
CA LYS A 3 58.16 -22.54 17.07
C LYS A 3 57.23 -21.43 16.55
N ILE A 4 57.51 -20.89 15.39
CA ILE A 4 56.68 -19.82 14.79
C ILE A 4 55.37 -20.39 14.20
N LEU A 5 55.39 -21.63 13.72
CA LEU A 5 54.21 -22.28 13.14
C LEU A 5 53.19 -22.66 14.19
N LEU A 6 53.64 -23.02 15.40
CA LEU A 6 52.76 -23.36 16.52
C LEU A 6 52.03 -22.14 17.13
N VAL A 7 52.67 -20.95 17.10
CA VAL A 7 52.04 -19.72 17.61
C VAL A 7 50.95 -19.20 16.61
N ALA A 8 51.21 -19.36 15.29
CA ALA A 8 50.21 -18.98 14.30
C ALA A 8 48.99 -19.88 14.33
N LEU A 9 49.14 -21.18 14.59
CA LEU A 9 48.04 -22.12 14.68
C LEU A 9 47.20 -21.91 15.94
N ALA A 10 47.83 -21.55 17.08
CA ALA A 10 47.09 -21.21 18.31
C ALA A 10 46.28 -19.91 18.18
N LEU A 11 46.81 -18.92 17.45
CA LEU A 11 46.09 -17.68 17.17
C LEU A 11 44.88 -17.90 16.24
N CYS A 12 45.00 -18.74 15.22
CA CYS A 12 43.89 -19.08 14.35
C CYS A 12 42.77 -19.82 15.10
N LEU A 13 43.06 -20.69 16.05
CA LEU A 13 42.06 -21.37 16.87
C LEU A 13 41.38 -20.44 17.85
N SER A 14 42.08 -19.47 18.42
CA SER A 14 41.45 -18.48 19.31
C SER A 14 40.56 -17.47 18.57
N TYR A 15 40.93 -17.08 17.35
CA TYR A 15 40.08 -16.22 16.49
C TYR A 15 38.87 -16.97 15.93
N GLY A 16 38.99 -18.25 15.61
CA GLY A 16 37.88 -19.07 15.10
C GLY A 16 36.76 -19.23 16.17
N PHE A 17 37.14 -19.37 17.44
CA PHE A 17 36.13 -19.48 18.53
C PHE A 17 35.43 -18.14 18.82
N ALA A 18 36.13 -17.02 18.71
CA ALA A 18 35.53 -15.69 18.87
C ALA A 18 34.56 -15.34 17.72
N TYR A 19 34.87 -15.74 16.47
CA TYR A 19 33.97 -15.57 15.33
C TYR A 19 32.73 -16.46 15.40
N SER A 20 32.86 -17.69 15.91
CA SER A 20 31.72 -18.59 16.09
C SER A 20 30.74 -18.09 17.15
N CYS A 21 31.23 -17.41 18.20
CA CYS A 21 30.37 -16.85 19.26
C CYS A 21 29.66 -15.56 18.84
N LEU A 22 30.23 -14.81 17.87
CA LEU A 22 29.61 -13.58 17.37
C LEU A 22 28.57 -13.84 16.28
N PHE A 23 28.64 -14.98 15.57
CA PHE A 23 27.71 -15.32 14.49
C PHE A 23 26.47 -16.11 14.97
N ASN A 24 26.45 -16.59 16.21
CA ASN A 24 25.31 -17.33 16.77
C ASN A 24 24.29 -16.45 17.53
N HIS A 25 24.42 -15.12 17.45
CA HIS A 25 23.28 -14.25 17.72
C HIS A 25 22.46 -14.15 16.41
N SER A 26 21.84 -15.26 16.04
CA SER A 26 20.68 -15.23 15.17
C SER A 26 19.64 -14.38 15.91
N ILE A 27 19.60 -13.09 15.60
CA ILE A 27 18.46 -12.25 15.91
C ILE A 27 17.30 -12.91 15.16
N ASN A 28 16.55 -13.74 15.87
CA ASN A 28 15.25 -14.22 15.44
C ASN A 28 14.31 -13.00 15.45
N LEU A 29 14.52 -12.09 14.49
CA LEU A 29 13.52 -11.14 14.06
C LEU A 29 12.43 -11.95 13.34
N THR A 30 11.66 -12.71 14.11
CA THR A 30 10.34 -13.10 13.67
C THR A 30 9.55 -11.79 13.53
N THR A 31 9.67 -11.18 12.36
CA THR A 31 8.76 -10.15 11.93
C THR A 31 7.39 -10.82 11.98
N LYS A 32 6.61 -10.49 13.02
CA LYS A 32 5.25 -11.01 13.17
C LYS A 32 4.49 -10.46 11.97
N MET A 33 4.30 -11.31 10.95
CA MET A 33 3.49 -10.92 9.79
C MET A 33 2.12 -10.52 10.29
N GLN A 34 1.73 -9.29 10.01
CA GLN A 34 0.38 -8.84 10.31
C GLN A 34 -0.58 -9.63 9.41
N ASN A 35 -1.47 -10.40 10.04
CA ASN A 35 -2.55 -11.07 9.32
C ASN A 35 -3.70 -10.08 9.16
N PHE A 36 -3.99 -9.73 7.92
CA PHE A 36 -5.14 -8.88 7.57
C PHE A 36 -6.28 -9.74 7.05
N GLU A 37 -7.50 -9.33 7.36
CA GLU A 37 -8.70 -9.92 6.80
C GLU A 37 -8.70 -9.75 5.29
N THR A 38 -9.02 -10.82 4.57
CA THR A 38 -9.06 -10.82 3.10
C THR A 38 -10.27 -11.58 2.62
N ASP A 39 -11.12 -10.88 1.87
CA ASP A 39 -12.26 -11.45 1.18
C ASP A 39 -11.93 -11.79 -0.27
N SER A 40 -12.51 -12.88 -0.74
CA SER A 40 -12.37 -13.33 -2.13
C SER A 40 -13.74 -13.42 -2.80
N PHE A 41 -13.84 -12.83 -3.97
CA PHE A 41 -15.06 -12.77 -4.77
C PHE A 41 -14.82 -13.31 -6.17
N THR A 42 -15.89 -13.75 -6.83
CA THR A 42 -15.86 -14.00 -8.27
C THR A 42 -16.57 -12.85 -8.99
N THR A 43 -15.85 -12.20 -9.89
CA THR A 43 -16.40 -11.10 -10.70
C THR A 43 -17.40 -11.62 -11.75
N LYS A 44 -18.18 -10.72 -12.37
CA LYS A 44 -19.17 -11.10 -13.38
C LYS A 44 -18.59 -11.83 -14.59
N ASN A 45 -17.32 -11.57 -14.92
CA ASN A 45 -16.62 -12.30 -15.98
C ASN A 45 -15.89 -13.57 -15.51
N GLY A 46 -16.15 -14.04 -14.27
CA GLY A 46 -15.62 -15.28 -13.72
C GLY A 46 -14.20 -15.22 -13.15
N LYS A 47 -13.53 -14.06 -13.16
CA LYS A 47 -12.18 -13.91 -12.60
C LYS A 47 -12.21 -13.65 -11.09
N SER A 48 -11.14 -14.05 -10.41
CA SER A 48 -10.96 -13.79 -8.97
C SER A 48 -10.70 -12.32 -8.69
N LEU A 49 -11.35 -11.81 -7.67
CA LEU A 49 -11.15 -10.50 -7.05
C LEU A 49 -10.85 -10.73 -5.57
N LYS A 50 -9.77 -10.13 -5.04
CA LYS A 50 -9.46 -10.16 -3.61
C LYS A 50 -9.45 -8.76 -3.05
N ILE A 51 -9.94 -8.60 -1.82
CA ILE A 51 -9.92 -7.33 -1.08
C ILE A 51 -9.33 -7.61 0.30
N THR A 52 -8.18 -7.03 0.60
CA THR A 52 -7.53 -7.08 1.90
C THR A 52 -7.80 -5.79 2.64
N PHE A 53 -8.26 -5.89 3.88
CA PHE A 53 -8.61 -4.77 4.75
C PHE A 53 -7.47 -4.55 5.75
N PHE A 54 -6.76 -3.44 5.65
CA PHE A 54 -5.71 -3.12 6.63
C PHE A 54 -6.32 -2.53 7.89
N LYS A 55 -7.00 -1.42 7.77
CA LYS A 55 -7.81 -0.75 8.81
C LYS A 55 -8.43 0.51 8.22
N HIS A 56 -9.53 1.00 8.81
CA HIS A 56 -10.22 2.23 8.38
C HIS A 56 -10.54 2.16 6.88
N ALA A 57 -10.04 3.09 6.07
CA ALA A 57 -10.23 3.09 4.61
C ALA A 57 -9.05 2.48 3.82
N SER A 58 -8.00 2.02 4.50
CA SER A 58 -6.83 1.43 3.84
C SER A 58 -7.12 0.03 3.33
N LEU A 59 -7.08 -0.16 2.01
CA LEU A 59 -7.40 -1.40 1.33
C LEU A 59 -6.32 -1.79 0.32
N LEU A 60 -6.19 -3.10 0.04
CA LEU A 60 -5.56 -3.62 -1.17
C LEU A 60 -6.61 -4.40 -1.96
N ILE A 61 -6.82 -4.02 -3.21
CA ILE A 61 -7.71 -4.68 -4.15
C ILE A 61 -6.85 -5.34 -5.23
N GLU A 62 -6.99 -6.65 -5.42
CA GLU A 62 -6.24 -7.43 -6.40
C GLU A 62 -7.20 -8.02 -7.45
N TYR A 63 -6.94 -7.70 -8.72
CA TYR A 63 -7.71 -8.22 -9.85
C TYR A 63 -6.83 -8.35 -11.09
N ALA A 64 -6.88 -9.51 -11.75
CA ALA A 64 -6.16 -9.78 -13.01
C ALA A 64 -4.66 -9.42 -12.95
N GLY A 65 -4.00 -9.71 -11.82
CA GLY A 65 -2.59 -9.41 -11.57
C GLY A 65 -2.29 -7.95 -11.25
N LYS A 66 -3.30 -7.06 -11.21
CA LYS A 66 -3.17 -5.66 -10.81
C LYS A 66 -3.47 -5.47 -9.33
N LYS A 67 -2.70 -4.59 -8.69
CA LYS A 67 -2.80 -4.24 -7.28
C LYS A 67 -3.15 -2.77 -7.14
N PHE A 68 -4.31 -2.52 -6.54
CA PHE A 68 -4.84 -1.19 -6.24
C PHE A 68 -4.80 -0.98 -4.73
N PHE A 69 -3.94 -0.10 -4.26
CA PHE A 69 -4.00 0.35 -2.88
C PHE A 69 -4.90 1.58 -2.78
N VAL A 70 -5.72 1.60 -1.74
CA VAL A 70 -6.59 2.73 -1.41
C VAL A 70 -6.14 3.29 -0.08
N ASP A 71 -5.94 4.60 -0.01
CA ASP A 71 -5.61 5.36 1.19
C ASP A 71 -4.60 4.64 2.10
N PRO A 72 -3.38 4.31 1.62
CA PRO A 72 -2.39 3.62 2.44
C PRO A 72 -1.86 4.53 3.54
N VAL A 73 -1.95 4.06 4.81
CA VAL A 73 -1.54 4.79 6.01
C VAL A 73 -0.68 3.92 6.91
N SER A 74 0.54 4.37 7.25
CA SER A 74 1.56 3.61 7.99
C SER A 74 1.13 3.23 9.41
N ASP A 75 0.16 3.94 10.01
CA ASP A 75 -0.41 3.61 11.31
C ASP A 75 -1.27 2.33 11.29
N TYR A 76 -1.67 1.88 10.10
CA TYR A 76 -2.58 0.74 9.94
C TYR A 76 -1.85 -0.54 9.53
N ALA A 77 -0.74 -0.42 8.80
CA ALA A 77 0.07 -1.54 8.35
C ALA A 77 1.53 -1.14 8.11
N ASP A 78 2.43 -2.11 8.18
CA ASP A 78 3.78 -1.94 7.67
C ASP A 78 3.78 -2.11 6.14
N PHE A 79 3.68 -0.98 5.43
CA PHE A 79 3.66 -0.96 3.97
C PHE A 79 4.99 -1.35 3.33
N THR A 80 6.10 -1.41 4.09
CA THR A 80 7.37 -1.94 3.59
C THR A 80 7.32 -3.45 3.35
N GLN A 81 6.40 -4.14 4.02
CA GLN A 81 6.16 -5.58 3.90
C GLN A 81 5.05 -5.91 2.88
N GLN A 82 4.39 -4.89 2.31
CA GLN A 82 3.35 -5.09 1.32
C GLN A 82 3.92 -5.18 -0.10
N PRO A 83 3.21 -5.83 -1.04
CA PRO A 83 3.63 -5.85 -2.44
C PRO A 83 3.66 -4.44 -3.04
N LYS A 84 4.41 -4.26 -4.12
CA LYS A 84 4.41 -2.98 -4.84
C LYS A 84 3.07 -2.77 -5.57
N ALA A 85 2.65 -1.50 -5.63
CA ALA A 85 1.39 -1.08 -6.22
C ALA A 85 1.50 -0.92 -7.74
N ASP A 86 0.48 -1.38 -8.49
CA ASP A 86 0.25 -0.89 -9.86
C ASP A 86 -0.49 0.47 -9.82
N TYR A 87 -1.44 0.60 -8.89
CA TYR A 87 -2.25 1.81 -8.70
C TYR A 87 -2.34 2.17 -7.21
N ILE A 88 -2.30 3.47 -6.92
CA ILE A 88 -2.59 4.03 -5.59
C ILE A 88 -3.71 5.04 -5.78
N LEU A 89 -4.82 4.84 -5.08
CA LEU A 89 -6.00 5.69 -5.10
C LEU A 89 -6.06 6.47 -3.79
N ILE A 90 -6.10 7.79 -3.85
CA ILE A 90 -6.18 8.66 -2.68
C ILE A 90 -7.49 9.44 -2.74
N THR A 91 -8.30 9.30 -1.70
CA THR A 91 -9.63 9.91 -1.63
C THR A 91 -9.57 11.37 -1.25
N HIS A 92 -8.81 11.71 -0.20
CA HIS A 92 -8.64 13.08 0.29
C HIS A 92 -7.40 13.24 1.20
N GLU A 93 -7.13 14.48 1.65
CA GLU A 93 -5.88 14.88 2.31
C GLU A 93 -5.85 14.71 3.83
N HIS A 94 -6.85 14.14 4.49
CA HIS A 94 -6.78 13.92 5.94
C HIS A 94 -5.72 12.87 6.26
N HIS A 95 -5.08 13.00 7.43
CA HIS A 95 -3.91 12.21 7.84
C HIS A 95 -4.19 10.70 7.97
N ASP A 96 -5.44 10.32 8.19
CA ASP A 96 -5.92 8.95 8.27
C ASP A 96 -6.27 8.33 6.90
N HIS A 97 -6.04 9.10 5.79
CA HIS A 97 -6.22 8.69 4.39
C HIS A 97 -4.99 8.99 3.52
N PHE A 98 -4.18 9.97 3.90
CA PHE A 98 -3.07 10.48 3.10
C PHE A 98 -1.75 10.42 3.87
N ASP A 99 -0.90 9.44 3.53
CA ASP A 99 0.41 9.24 4.14
C ASP A 99 1.47 9.02 3.06
N THR A 100 2.32 10.02 2.86
CA THR A 100 3.40 9.99 1.88
C THR A 100 4.44 8.92 2.16
N LYS A 101 4.64 8.52 3.42
CA LYS A 101 5.56 7.43 3.82
C LYS A 101 5.01 6.08 3.38
N ALA A 102 3.72 5.81 3.61
CA ALA A 102 3.08 4.59 3.14
C ALA A 102 3.09 4.50 1.60
N ILE A 103 2.77 5.62 0.92
CA ILE A 103 2.82 5.72 -0.54
C ILE A 103 4.23 5.38 -1.05
N ALA A 104 5.28 6.01 -0.51
CA ALA A 104 6.67 5.77 -0.92
C ALA A 104 7.11 4.32 -0.70
N ALA A 105 6.57 3.65 0.33
CA ALA A 105 6.92 2.26 0.62
C ALA A 105 6.41 1.27 -0.43
N ILE A 106 5.31 1.56 -1.12
CA ILE A 106 4.68 0.65 -2.10
C ILE A 106 4.79 1.11 -3.54
N GLU A 107 5.19 2.36 -3.81
CA GLU A 107 5.34 2.86 -5.17
C GLU A 107 6.59 2.31 -5.87
N THR A 108 6.54 2.34 -7.19
CA THR A 108 7.65 2.11 -8.14
C THR A 108 7.57 3.19 -9.22
N PRO A 109 8.58 3.33 -10.10
CA PRO A 109 8.48 4.25 -11.24
C PRO A 109 7.28 4.00 -12.16
N ASP A 110 6.74 2.76 -12.19
CA ASP A 110 5.61 2.37 -13.03
C ASP A 110 4.26 2.55 -12.33
N THR A 111 4.23 2.78 -11.01
CA THR A 111 3.01 2.95 -10.23
C THR A 111 2.24 4.20 -10.68
N LYS A 112 0.95 4.05 -10.90
CA LYS A 112 0.04 5.16 -11.23
C LYS A 112 -0.67 5.62 -9.96
N ILE A 113 -0.36 6.83 -9.50
CA ILE A 113 -1.05 7.47 -8.38
C ILE A 113 -2.21 8.28 -8.93
N ILE A 114 -3.41 8.06 -8.40
CA ILE A 114 -4.64 8.76 -8.75
C ILE A 114 -5.21 9.36 -7.48
N ALA A 115 -5.43 10.66 -7.46
CA ALA A 115 -5.84 11.37 -6.27
C ALA A 115 -6.83 12.49 -6.58
N ASN A 116 -7.50 13.02 -5.55
CA ASN A 116 -8.22 14.27 -5.71
C ASN A 116 -7.23 15.41 -6.04
N PRO A 117 -7.68 16.56 -6.57
CA PRO A 117 -6.78 17.65 -6.96
C PRO A 117 -5.89 18.19 -5.83
N ASN A 118 -6.40 18.20 -4.57
CA ASN A 118 -5.61 18.66 -3.42
C ASN A 118 -4.46 17.71 -3.11
N CYS A 119 -4.73 16.42 -2.99
CA CYS A 119 -3.70 15.40 -2.75
C CYS A 119 -2.68 15.35 -3.89
N GLN A 120 -3.11 15.43 -5.15
CA GLN A 120 -2.21 15.45 -6.30
C GLN A 120 -1.26 16.65 -6.23
N LYS A 121 -1.77 17.84 -5.89
CA LYS A 121 -0.95 19.04 -5.69
C LYS A 121 0.03 18.89 -4.53
N MET A 122 -0.39 18.28 -3.40
CA MET A 122 0.48 18.05 -2.23
C MET A 122 1.58 17.03 -2.52
N LEU A 123 1.30 16.01 -3.34
CA LEU A 123 2.29 15.01 -3.77
C LEU A 123 3.25 15.53 -4.84
N ASP A 124 2.86 16.57 -5.57
CA ASP A 124 3.55 17.09 -6.77
C ASP A 124 3.80 16.00 -7.83
N LYS A 125 2.94 14.98 -7.87
CA LYS A 125 2.99 13.86 -8.81
C LYS A 125 1.64 13.15 -8.89
N GLY A 126 1.50 12.27 -9.89
CA GLY A 126 0.29 11.48 -10.11
C GLY A 126 -0.74 12.20 -10.98
N GLN A 127 -1.87 11.57 -11.17
CA GLN A 127 -3.00 12.07 -11.96
C GLN A 127 -4.10 12.58 -11.02
N ALA A 128 -4.51 13.83 -11.22
CA ALA A 128 -5.71 14.35 -10.56
C ALA A 128 -6.97 13.80 -11.22
N MET A 129 -7.93 13.37 -10.40
CA MET A 129 -9.32 13.13 -10.78
C MET A 129 -10.24 13.95 -9.89
N LYS A 130 -11.24 14.57 -10.47
CA LYS A 130 -12.32 15.28 -9.75
C LYS A 130 -13.65 14.53 -9.91
N ASN A 131 -14.61 14.86 -9.07
CA ASN A 131 -15.92 14.22 -9.12
C ASN A 131 -16.51 14.28 -10.55
N GLY A 132 -16.92 13.14 -11.06
CA GLY A 132 -17.46 12.93 -12.41
C GLY A 132 -16.44 12.47 -13.43
N ASP A 133 -15.14 12.51 -13.12
CA ASP A 133 -14.12 12.01 -14.04
C ASP A 133 -14.15 10.48 -14.14
N ILE A 134 -13.85 9.98 -15.34
CA ILE A 134 -13.81 8.55 -15.66
C ILE A 134 -12.47 8.22 -16.29
N LEU A 135 -11.81 7.19 -15.79
CA LEU A 135 -10.56 6.67 -16.33
C LEU A 135 -10.75 5.20 -16.76
N GLN A 136 -10.61 4.93 -18.06
CA GLN A 136 -10.53 3.56 -18.57
C GLN A 136 -9.08 3.09 -18.42
N ILE A 137 -8.84 2.14 -17.52
CA ILE A 137 -7.50 1.59 -17.24
C ILE A 137 -7.17 0.48 -18.23
N THR A 138 -8.08 -0.46 -18.40
CA THR A 138 -8.04 -1.54 -19.40
C THR A 138 -9.47 -1.80 -19.89
N PRO A 139 -9.70 -2.61 -20.93
CA PRO A 139 -11.07 -2.96 -21.34
C PRO A 139 -11.94 -3.53 -20.21
N GLU A 140 -11.33 -4.18 -19.20
CA GLU A 140 -12.02 -4.81 -18.07
C GLU A 140 -11.99 -3.99 -16.78
N ILE A 141 -11.19 -2.90 -16.72
CA ILE A 141 -10.96 -2.11 -15.50
C ILE A 141 -11.25 -0.63 -15.78
N LYS A 142 -12.19 -0.08 -15.05
CA LYS A 142 -12.60 1.34 -15.13
C LYS A 142 -12.65 1.93 -13.72
N LEU A 143 -12.18 3.17 -13.57
CA LEU A 143 -12.26 3.96 -12.36
C LEU A 143 -13.13 5.19 -12.60
N GLU A 144 -14.08 5.44 -11.69
CA GLU A 144 -14.95 6.62 -11.72
C GLU A 144 -14.77 7.37 -10.39
N ALA A 145 -14.43 8.65 -10.43
CA ALA A 145 -14.40 9.50 -9.25
C ALA A 145 -15.83 10.04 -8.99
N VAL A 146 -16.34 9.78 -7.80
CA VAL A 146 -17.68 10.18 -7.40
C VAL A 146 -17.64 11.13 -6.20
N PRO A 147 -18.66 11.98 -6.00
CA PRO A 147 -18.72 12.85 -4.84
C PRO A 147 -18.71 12.07 -3.52
N ALA A 148 -17.86 12.52 -2.58
CA ALA A 148 -17.88 12.10 -1.20
C ALA A 148 -17.90 13.35 -0.32
N TYR A 149 -18.94 13.52 0.48
CA TYR A 149 -19.11 14.71 1.31
C TYR A 149 -20.09 14.46 2.46
N ASN A 150 -19.92 15.23 3.52
CA ASN A 150 -20.85 15.20 4.65
C ASN A 150 -22.17 15.91 4.34
N THR A 151 -23.28 15.27 4.71
CA THR A 151 -24.63 15.83 4.60
C THR A 151 -25.20 16.28 5.96
N THR A 152 -24.55 15.91 7.07
CA THR A 152 -24.96 16.30 8.41
C THR A 152 -24.69 17.79 8.63
N PRO A 153 -25.69 18.58 9.08
CA PRO A 153 -25.51 19.99 9.37
C PRO A 153 -24.31 20.25 10.29
N GLY A 154 -23.44 21.21 9.93
CA GLY A 154 -22.23 21.58 10.66
C GLY A 154 -21.03 20.65 10.48
N ARG A 155 -21.17 19.54 9.75
CA ARG A 155 -20.06 18.64 9.41
C ARG A 155 -19.53 18.79 7.97
N ASP A 156 -20.22 19.55 7.14
CA ASP A 156 -19.84 19.87 5.76
C ASP A 156 -18.45 20.51 5.64
N LYS A 157 -18.02 21.25 6.67
CA LYS A 157 -16.67 21.84 6.74
C LYS A 157 -15.53 20.82 6.71
N PHE A 158 -15.75 19.57 7.15
CA PHE A 158 -14.73 18.52 7.13
C PHE A 158 -14.62 17.85 5.76
N HIS A 159 -15.75 17.62 5.11
CA HIS A 159 -15.86 17.05 3.78
C HIS A 159 -16.86 17.85 2.95
N PRO A 160 -16.44 19.02 2.41
CA PRO A 160 -17.33 19.85 1.61
C PRO A 160 -17.64 19.20 0.27
N LYS A 161 -18.83 19.42 -0.23
CA LYS A 161 -19.26 18.91 -1.53
C LYS A 161 -18.34 19.36 -2.65
N GLY A 162 -17.88 18.43 -3.47
CA GLY A 162 -17.06 18.69 -4.67
C GLY A 162 -15.55 18.72 -4.42
N ARG A 163 -15.07 18.55 -3.16
CA ARG A 163 -13.64 18.50 -2.86
C ARG A 163 -13.09 17.08 -2.87
N ASP A 164 -13.73 16.17 -2.13
CA ASP A 164 -13.22 14.84 -1.88
C ASP A 164 -13.81 13.82 -2.85
N ASN A 165 -13.04 12.78 -3.14
CA ASN A 165 -13.45 11.70 -4.01
C ASN A 165 -13.82 10.45 -3.21
N GLY A 166 -14.98 9.87 -3.49
CA GLY A 166 -15.13 8.43 -3.48
C GLY A 166 -14.76 7.87 -4.84
N TYR A 167 -14.59 6.56 -4.94
CA TYR A 167 -14.30 5.91 -6.22
C TYR A 167 -15.26 4.75 -6.47
N ILE A 168 -15.60 4.53 -7.74
CA ILE A 168 -16.19 3.28 -8.20
C ILE A 168 -15.16 2.60 -9.09
N LEU A 169 -14.58 1.52 -8.58
CA LEU A 169 -13.69 0.66 -9.34
C LEU A 169 -14.51 -0.48 -9.94
N THR A 170 -14.60 -0.50 -11.27
CA THR A 170 -15.25 -1.60 -12.01
C THR A 170 -14.17 -2.55 -12.50
N VAL A 171 -14.28 -3.83 -12.14
CA VAL A 171 -13.36 -4.91 -12.53
C VAL A 171 -14.15 -6.11 -13.03
N GLY A 172 -13.92 -6.54 -14.28
CA GLY A 172 -14.63 -7.68 -14.86
C GLY A 172 -16.16 -7.58 -14.77
N GLY A 173 -16.71 -6.37 -14.92
CA GLY A 173 -18.14 -6.06 -14.81
C GLY A 173 -18.69 -5.97 -13.38
N THR A 174 -17.88 -6.24 -12.35
CA THR A 174 -18.25 -6.07 -10.94
C THR A 174 -17.83 -4.68 -10.47
N ARG A 175 -18.72 -3.98 -9.77
CA ARG A 175 -18.48 -2.61 -9.27
C ARG A 175 -18.18 -2.66 -7.77
N ILE A 176 -17.11 -2.00 -7.36
CA ILE A 176 -16.70 -1.81 -5.98
C ILE A 176 -16.84 -0.32 -5.68
N TYR A 177 -17.68 0.02 -4.72
CA TYR A 177 -17.81 1.40 -4.24
C TYR A 177 -16.85 1.60 -3.06
N ILE A 178 -15.96 2.55 -3.20
CA ILE A 178 -14.98 2.98 -2.19
C ILE A 178 -15.45 4.34 -1.70
N CYS A 179 -15.88 4.41 -0.45
CA CYS A 179 -16.32 5.66 0.19
C CYS A 179 -15.29 6.12 1.23
N LEU A 180 -15.46 7.39 1.67
CA LEU A 180 -14.72 7.98 2.78
C LEU A 180 -15.17 7.40 4.12
#